data_5cb8868835570a98f33f29224f1d8aff
#
_entry.id   5cb8868835570a98f33f29224f1d8aff
#
_cell.length_a   1.000
_cell.length_b   1.000
_cell.length_c   1.000
_cell.angle_alpha   90.00
_cell.angle_beta   90.00
_cell.angle_gamma   90.00
#
_symmetry.space_group_name_H-M   'P 1'
#
loop_
_entity.id
_entity.type
_entity.pdbx_description
1 polymer ?
#
loop_
_entity_poly.entity_id
_entity_poly.type
_entity_poly.pdbx_seq_one_letter_code
_entity_poly.pdbx_strand_id
1 'polypeptide(L)'
;SAASDVYKRQILSVPPLRYPEKWKPAFLAMQLGFIAGGVGLIGRDFLFYLTIQNWEPLVLSELFFASFIAFGFILHTLGFAKFGVILSCIAGVGSATAFIFLIGWNSFFHLWYINLAILIIAVPLDIRLKSFLALVFISIYSYMFISFSEMEPLYKINDLTESVIGVSNIVGSLLVLGLPMGMYSIFLEQERNKSEKLLHNIMPKSIAEKLKNNIKTISMDNPEISVLFADIVSFTEMSEKISSEKIVGFLNDMFSQFDDLTETYGVEKIKTIGDSYMVVSGIPVQKEDHALTLFNLAKEMIKISAQFKDHNGNPIKLRIGINSGPAISGVIGKSKFAFDVWGDTINTAARLESYGTPDCIHMSKNTFDLVNYKDSNIERKTIQIRGKGLMDTVL
;
A
#
# COMPACT_ATOMS: atom_id res chain seq x y z
N SER A 1 14.62 27.11 -9.95
CA SER A 1 14.64 26.50 -8.61
C SER A 1 13.74 25.25 -8.51
N ALA A 2 12.46 25.26 -8.90
CA ALA A 2 11.60 24.06 -8.88
C ALA A 2 12.08 22.96 -9.84
N ALA A 3 12.62 23.29 -11.00
CA ALA A 3 13.20 22.32 -11.94
C ALA A 3 14.46 21.62 -11.38
N SER A 4 15.28 22.32 -10.58
CA SER A 4 16.46 21.76 -9.92
C SER A 4 16.08 20.74 -8.82
N ASP A 5 14.97 20.98 -8.09
CA ASP A 5 14.50 20.05 -7.05
C ASP A 5 13.80 18.81 -7.64
N VAL A 6 13.12 18.97 -8.79
CA VAL A 6 12.56 17.85 -9.55
C VAL A 6 13.69 16.98 -10.12
N TYR A 7 14.75 17.59 -10.64
CA TYR A 7 15.90 16.85 -11.20
C TYR A 7 16.70 16.12 -10.12
N LYS A 8 16.89 16.71 -8.93
CA LYS A 8 17.54 16.06 -7.79
C LYS A 8 16.70 14.90 -7.22
N ARG A 9 15.36 15.05 -7.20
CA ARG A 9 14.47 13.95 -6.82
C ARG A 9 14.47 12.81 -7.85
N GLN A 10 14.65 13.11 -9.14
CA GLN A 10 14.70 12.09 -10.20
C GLN A 10 15.95 11.23 -10.14
N ILE A 11 17.13 11.77 -9.79
CA ILE A 11 18.37 10.99 -9.75
C ILE A 11 18.40 9.99 -8.60
N LEU A 12 17.77 10.32 -7.46
CA LEU A 12 17.74 9.46 -6.27
C LEU A 12 16.44 8.62 -6.12
N SER A 13 15.39 8.92 -6.88
CA SER A 13 14.05 8.37 -6.59
C SER A 13 13.43 7.50 -7.68
N VAL A 14 14.03 7.41 -8.87
CA VAL A 14 13.45 6.62 -9.98
C VAL A 14 14.35 5.43 -10.27
N PRO A 15 13.90 4.19 -10.02
CA PRO A 15 14.59 3.03 -10.55
C PRO A 15 14.58 3.12 -12.08
N PRO A 16 15.67 2.75 -12.75
CA PRO A 16 15.68 2.67 -14.21
C PRO A 16 14.49 1.84 -14.70
N LEU A 17 13.95 2.16 -15.86
CA LEU A 17 12.77 1.50 -16.48
C LEU A 17 12.84 -0.04 -16.51
N ARG A 18 14.02 -0.64 -16.29
CA ARG A 18 14.27 -2.08 -16.21
C ARG A 18 13.94 -2.73 -14.87
N TYR A 19 13.68 -1.95 -13.80
CA TYR A 19 13.33 -2.49 -12.50
C TYR A 19 11.82 -2.45 -12.27
N PRO A 20 11.21 -3.58 -11.88
CA PRO A 20 9.84 -3.58 -11.39
C PRO A 20 9.67 -2.62 -10.20
N GLU A 21 8.54 -1.93 -10.11
CA GLU A 21 8.25 -1.00 -9.00
C GLU A 21 8.44 -1.61 -7.61
N LYS A 22 8.13 -2.89 -7.46
CA LYS A 22 8.34 -3.64 -6.21
C LYS A 22 9.79 -3.65 -5.70
N TRP A 23 10.78 -3.36 -6.56
CA TRP A 23 12.20 -3.32 -6.21
C TRP A 23 12.72 -1.92 -5.90
N LYS A 24 11.87 -0.89 -6.02
CA LYS A 24 12.24 0.51 -5.74
C LYS A 24 12.83 0.72 -4.35
N PRO A 25 12.27 0.14 -3.26
CA PRO A 25 12.85 0.26 -1.92
C PRO A 25 14.26 -0.33 -1.82
N ALA A 26 14.44 -1.53 -2.36
CA ALA A 26 15.76 -2.20 -2.36
C ALA A 26 16.79 -1.39 -3.18
N PHE A 27 16.38 -0.84 -4.31
CA PHE A 27 17.21 0.02 -5.14
C PHE A 27 17.70 1.26 -4.37
N LEU A 28 16.79 1.97 -3.69
CA LEU A 28 17.13 3.15 -2.90
C LEU A 28 18.00 2.82 -1.69
N ALA A 29 17.69 1.73 -0.97
CA ALA A 29 18.50 1.27 0.15
C ALA A 29 19.94 0.96 -0.27
N MET A 30 20.11 0.33 -1.43
CA MET A 30 21.44 0.05 -1.99
C MET A 30 22.18 1.33 -2.40
N GLN A 31 21.51 2.31 -3.02
CA GLN A 31 22.13 3.60 -3.36
C GLN A 31 22.63 4.32 -2.11
N LEU A 32 21.85 4.32 -1.03
CA LEU A 32 22.26 4.90 0.25
C LEU A 32 23.47 4.17 0.85
N GLY A 33 23.50 2.84 0.74
CA GLY A 33 24.67 2.04 1.14
C GLY A 33 25.93 2.43 0.38
N PHE A 34 25.85 2.60 -0.94
CA PHE A 34 26.97 3.07 -1.77
C PHE A 34 27.44 4.49 -1.39
N ILE A 35 26.50 5.42 -1.17
CA ILE A 35 26.82 6.80 -0.79
C ILE A 35 27.47 6.82 0.60
N ALA A 36 26.88 6.13 1.58
CA ALA A 36 27.44 6.07 2.93
C ALA A 36 28.83 5.43 2.95
N GLY A 37 29.02 4.35 2.17
CA GLY A 37 30.31 3.72 1.96
C GLY A 37 31.34 4.70 1.36
N GLY A 38 30.97 5.40 0.29
CA GLY A 38 31.86 6.39 -0.36
C GLY A 38 32.28 7.52 0.55
N VAL A 39 31.38 8.07 1.36
CA VAL A 39 31.70 9.11 2.37
C VAL A 39 32.65 8.53 3.44
N GLY A 40 32.43 7.30 3.87
CA GLY A 40 33.29 6.61 4.82
C GLY A 40 34.73 6.42 4.31
N LEU A 41 34.87 6.08 3.01
CA LEU A 41 36.19 5.95 2.36
C LEU A 41 36.96 7.25 2.40
N ILE A 42 36.36 8.36 1.97
CA ILE A 42 37.01 9.69 1.95
C ILE A 42 37.47 10.12 3.37
N GLY A 43 36.62 9.91 4.37
CA GLY A 43 36.93 10.22 5.76
C GLY A 43 38.13 9.41 6.28
N ARG A 44 38.23 8.15 5.90
CA ARG A 44 39.29 7.24 6.29
C ARG A 44 40.62 7.58 5.59
N ASP A 45 40.62 7.91 4.30
CA ASP A 45 41.78 8.35 3.57
C ASP A 45 42.40 9.62 4.20
N PHE A 46 41.53 10.54 4.60
CA PHE A 46 41.97 11.74 5.32
C PHE A 46 42.58 11.41 6.68
N LEU A 47 42.05 10.44 7.40
CA LEU A 47 42.62 9.95 8.65
C LEU A 47 43.99 9.30 8.45
N PHE A 48 44.17 8.48 7.39
CA PHE A 48 45.47 7.88 7.05
C PHE A 48 46.50 8.96 6.77
N TYR A 49 46.14 9.98 5.97
CA TYR A 49 47.01 11.13 5.70
C TYR A 49 47.49 11.83 6.98
N LEU A 50 46.61 12.00 7.97
CA LEU A 50 46.93 12.71 9.21
C LEU A 50 47.74 11.88 10.22
N THR A 51 47.62 10.54 10.19
CA THR A 51 48.06 9.71 11.32
C THR A 51 49.15 8.70 10.98
N ILE A 52 49.37 8.37 9.71
CA ILE A 52 50.31 7.33 9.30
C ILE A 52 51.40 7.88 8.42
N GLN A 53 52.68 7.60 8.78
CA GLN A 53 53.83 7.86 7.90
C GLN A 53 53.82 6.84 6.76
N ASN A 54 54.14 7.27 5.53
CA ASN A 54 54.06 6.43 4.32
C ASN A 54 52.64 5.91 4.07
N TRP A 55 51.64 6.78 4.19
CA TRP A 55 50.21 6.50 4.00
C TRP A 55 49.83 6.21 2.54
N GLU A 56 50.68 6.56 1.56
CA GLU A 56 50.38 6.49 0.12
C GLU A 56 49.97 5.06 -0.34
N PRO A 57 50.64 3.99 0.07
CA PRO A 57 50.22 2.63 -0.34
C PRO A 57 48.84 2.22 0.21
N LEU A 58 48.47 2.71 1.40
CA LEU A 58 47.17 2.47 2.00
C LEU A 58 46.06 3.14 1.20
N VAL A 59 46.23 4.44 0.89
CA VAL A 59 45.28 5.22 0.10
C VAL A 59 45.21 4.69 -1.35
N LEU A 60 46.32 4.31 -1.97
CA LEU A 60 46.34 3.68 -3.30
C LEU A 60 45.56 2.37 -3.32
N SER A 61 45.72 1.50 -2.30
CA SER A 61 44.95 0.28 -2.16
C SER A 61 43.48 0.57 -2.02
N GLU A 62 43.12 1.59 -1.22
CA GLU A 62 41.75 1.99 -1.03
C GLU A 62 41.10 2.53 -2.32
N LEU A 63 41.77 3.44 -3.01
CA LEU A 63 41.31 4.00 -4.29
C LEU A 63 41.13 2.90 -5.37
N PHE A 64 42.01 1.90 -5.37
CA PHE A 64 41.85 0.74 -6.24
C PHE A 64 40.53 0.02 -6.01
N PHE A 65 40.21 -0.37 -4.78
CA PHE A 65 38.93 -1.05 -4.46
C PHE A 65 37.74 -0.12 -4.57
N ALA A 66 37.87 1.15 -4.21
CA ALA A 66 36.83 2.17 -4.36
C ALA A 66 36.40 2.36 -5.82
N SER A 67 37.34 2.25 -6.78
CA SER A 67 37.02 2.33 -8.21
C SER A 67 36.05 1.23 -8.66
N PHE A 68 36.20 0.01 -8.14
CA PHE A 68 35.26 -1.10 -8.44
C PHE A 68 33.91 -0.90 -7.77
N ILE A 69 33.89 -0.36 -6.54
CA ILE A 69 32.63 -0.02 -5.85
C ILE A 69 31.89 1.09 -6.63
N ALA A 70 32.59 2.14 -7.07
CA ALA A 70 32.01 3.18 -7.89
C ALA A 70 31.49 2.66 -9.23
N PHE A 71 32.22 1.77 -9.89
CA PHE A 71 31.77 1.12 -11.10
C PHE A 71 30.56 0.22 -10.86
N GLY A 72 30.53 -0.51 -9.73
CA GLY A 72 29.37 -1.27 -9.28
C GLY A 72 28.14 -0.39 -9.07
N PHE A 73 28.31 0.80 -8.50
CA PHE A 73 27.24 1.79 -8.37
C PHE A 73 26.73 2.27 -9.73
N ILE A 74 27.62 2.57 -10.68
CA ILE A 74 27.24 2.95 -12.05
C ILE A 74 26.44 1.80 -12.72
N LEU A 75 26.90 0.57 -12.63
CA LEU A 75 26.18 -0.60 -13.16
C LEU A 75 24.78 -0.72 -12.51
N HIS A 76 24.68 -0.48 -11.21
CA HIS A 76 23.42 -0.48 -10.49
C HIS A 76 22.47 0.57 -11.04
N THR A 77 22.92 1.82 -11.22
CA THR A 77 22.10 2.91 -11.77
C THR A 77 21.69 2.68 -13.23
N LEU A 78 22.52 1.98 -14.01
CA LEU A 78 22.22 1.61 -15.40
C LEU A 78 21.25 0.42 -15.53
N GLY A 79 20.81 -0.18 -14.43
CA GLY A 79 19.87 -1.31 -14.45
C GLY A 79 20.53 -2.69 -14.39
N PHE A 80 21.83 -2.78 -14.20
CA PHE A 80 22.59 -4.03 -14.05
C PHE A 80 22.85 -4.34 -12.56
N ALA A 81 21.81 -4.22 -11.70
CA ALA A 81 21.96 -4.29 -10.25
C ALA A 81 22.68 -5.54 -9.75
N LYS A 82 22.36 -6.71 -10.31
CA LYS A 82 23.00 -7.98 -9.89
C LYS A 82 24.51 -7.93 -10.07
N PHE A 83 24.96 -7.47 -11.24
CA PHE A 83 26.40 -7.35 -11.55
C PHE A 83 27.06 -6.26 -10.71
N GLY A 84 26.40 -5.11 -10.55
CA GLY A 84 26.90 -4.02 -9.72
C GLY A 84 27.12 -4.45 -8.27
N VAL A 85 26.17 -5.17 -7.69
CA VAL A 85 26.27 -5.68 -6.30
C VAL A 85 27.37 -6.74 -6.18
N ILE A 86 27.41 -7.71 -7.07
CA ILE A 86 28.44 -8.77 -7.03
C ILE A 86 29.84 -8.14 -7.13
N LEU A 87 30.04 -7.21 -8.05
CA LEU A 87 31.31 -6.51 -8.20
C LEU A 87 31.70 -5.74 -6.93
N SER A 88 30.75 -5.03 -6.34
CA SER A 88 30.98 -4.28 -5.09
C SER A 88 31.26 -5.20 -3.89
N CYS A 89 30.61 -6.37 -3.83
CA CYS A 89 30.92 -7.37 -2.82
C CYS A 89 32.33 -7.92 -2.96
N ILE A 90 32.76 -8.24 -4.18
CA ILE A 90 34.13 -8.72 -4.45
C ILE A 90 35.15 -7.65 -4.07
N ALA A 91 34.90 -6.39 -4.44
CA ALA A 91 35.76 -5.28 -4.08
C ALA A 91 35.81 -5.05 -2.55
N GLY A 92 34.66 -5.14 -1.87
CA GLY A 92 34.58 -5.01 -0.42
C GLY A 92 35.34 -6.10 0.33
N VAL A 93 35.21 -7.37 -0.11
CA VAL A 93 35.99 -8.49 0.43
C VAL A 93 37.48 -8.27 0.20
N GLY A 94 37.86 -7.90 -1.01
CA GLY A 94 39.26 -7.61 -1.37
C GLY A 94 39.86 -6.48 -0.53
N SER A 95 39.12 -5.39 -0.35
CA SER A 95 39.53 -4.25 0.49
C SER A 95 39.71 -4.69 1.95
N ALA A 96 38.69 -5.33 2.54
CA ALA A 96 38.77 -5.81 3.92
C ALA A 96 39.98 -6.74 4.15
N THR A 97 40.22 -7.69 3.20
CA THR A 97 41.35 -8.60 3.22
C THR A 97 42.69 -7.82 3.18
N ALA A 98 42.84 -6.91 2.22
CA ALA A 98 44.07 -6.11 2.06
C ALA A 98 44.38 -5.31 3.33
N PHE A 99 43.37 -4.65 3.92
CA PHE A 99 43.59 -3.86 5.12
C PHE A 99 43.86 -4.68 6.38
N ILE A 100 43.36 -5.91 6.51
CA ILE A 100 43.75 -6.83 7.59
C ILE A 100 45.24 -7.15 7.49
N PHE A 101 45.77 -7.41 6.28
CA PHE A 101 47.20 -7.65 6.07
C PHE A 101 48.06 -6.38 6.30
N LEU A 102 47.54 -5.23 5.87
CA LEU A 102 48.31 -3.97 5.94
C LEU A 102 48.41 -3.43 7.36
N ILE A 103 47.32 -3.35 8.11
CA ILE A 103 47.24 -2.66 9.41
C ILE A 103 46.70 -3.53 10.56
N GLY A 104 46.41 -4.79 10.31
CA GLY A 104 46.09 -5.78 11.34
C GLY A 104 44.61 -5.95 11.67
N TRP A 105 44.36 -6.98 12.46
CA TRP A 105 43.02 -7.43 12.84
C TRP A 105 42.28 -6.43 13.75
N ASN A 106 43.00 -5.77 14.65
CA ASN A 106 42.44 -4.82 15.62
C ASN A 106 41.90 -3.53 14.97
N SER A 107 42.20 -3.31 13.71
CA SER A 107 41.62 -2.24 12.90
C SER A 107 40.12 -2.42 12.55
N PHE A 108 39.55 -3.59 12.88
CA PHE A 108 38.14 -3.97 12.68
C PHE A 108 37.68 -4.00 11.23
N PHE A 109 38.56 -4.10 10.23
CA PHE A 109 38.17 -4.26 8.82
C PHE A 109 37.42 -5.58 8.55
N HIS A 110 37.60 -6.59 9.39
CA HIS A 110 36.90 -7.85 9.30
C HIS A 110 35.38 -7.73 9.50
N LEU A 111 34.87 -6.66 10.11
CA LEU A 111 33.43 -6.39 10.23
C LEU A 111 32.76 -6.21 8.87
N TRP A 112 33.51 -5.79 7.84
CA TRP A 112 32.96 -5.61 6.49
C TRP A 112 32.50 -6.92 5.85
N TYR A 113 33.09 -8.08 6.20
CA TYR A 113 32.56 -9.37 5.76
C TYR A 113 31.15 -9.63 6.27
N ILE A 114 30.90 -9.30 7.54
CA ILE A 114 29.59 -9.46 8.17
C ILE A 114 28.60 -8.48 7.54
N ASN A 115 29.02 -7.23 7.29
CA ASN A 115 28.19 -6.23 6.62
C ASN A 115 27.76 -6.68 5.24
N LEU A 116 28.67 -7.21 4.45
CA LEU A 116 28.36 -7.72 3.10
C LEU A 116 27.39 -8.90 3.15
N ALA A 117 27.56 -9.81 4.11
CA ALA A 117 26.63 -10.94 4.32
C ALA A 117 25.21 -10.45 4.65
N ILE A 118 25.07 -9.38 5.44
CA ILE A 118 23.77 -8.81 5.81
C ILE A 118 23.18 -8.00 4.64
N LEU A 119 23.98 -7.18 3.98
CA LEU A 119 23.52 -6.35 2.84
C LEU A 119 22.99 -7.19 1.68
N ILE A 120 23.51 -8.41 1.48
CA ILE A 120 23.01 -9.32 0.44
C ILE A 120 21.53 -9.67 0.61
N ILE A 121 20.98 -9.58 1.84
CA ILE A 121 19.57 -9.82 2.13
C ILE A 121 18.69 -8.81 1.40
N ALA A 122 19.11 -7.55 1.31
CA ALA A 122 18.37 -6.48 0.65
C ALA A 122 18.42 -6.53 -0.89
N VAL A 123 19.35 -7.30 -1.46
CA VAL A 123 19.52 -7.40 -2.92
C VAL A 123 18.41 -8.24 -3.54
N PRO A 124 17.89 -7.89 -4.72
CA PRO A 124 16.87 -8.66 -5.44
C PRO A 124 17.43 -9.94 -6.11
N LEU A 125 17.96 -10.85 -5.31
CA LEU A 125 18.48 -12.14 -5.72
C LEU A 125 17.56 -13.27 -5.26
N ASP A 126 17.67 -14.43 -5.91
CA ASP A 126 17.02 -15.66 -5.45
C ASP A 126 17.50 -16.04 -4.05
N ILE A 127 16.59 -16.59 -3.23
CA ILE A 127 16.90 -16.95 -1.82
C ILE A 127 18.04 -17.94 -1.72
N ARG A 128 18.16 -18.90 -2.65
CA ARG A 128 19.24 -19.90 -2.68
C ARG A 128 20.59 -19.24 -2.90
N LEU A 129 20.64 -18.27 -3.83
CA LEU A 129 21.87 -17.52 -4.11
C LEU A 129 22.23 -16.62 -2.93
N LYS A 130 21.27 -15.97 -2.28
CA LYS A 130 21.51 -15.19 -1.07
C LYS A 130 22.12 -16.05 0.04
N SER A 131 21.53 -17.21 0.32
CA SER A 131 22.01 -18.13 1.34
C SER A 131 23.40 -18.64 1.03
N PHE A 132 23.67 -18.99 -0.24
CA PHE A 132 25.00 -19.41 -0.68
C PHE A 132 26.05 -18.30 -0.46
N LEU A 133 25.78 -17.08 -0.91
CA LEU A 133 26.69 -15.93 -0.75
C LEU A 133 26.92 -15.59 0.73
N ALA A 134 25.88 -15.64 1.58
CA ALA A 134 26.03 -15.43 3.01
C ALA A 134 26.95 -16.47 3.64
N LEU A 135 26.79 -17.76 3.28
CA LEU A 135 27.68 -18.83 3.73
C LEU A 135 29.13 -18.62 3.27
N VAL A 136 29.33 -18.17 2.03
CA VAL A 136 30.66 -17.83 1.50
C VAL A 136 31.31 -16.72 2.34
N PHE A 137 30.59 -15.64 2.63
CA PHE A 137 31.14 -14.55 3.46
C PHE A 137 31.46 -14.99 4.90
N ILE A 138 30.59 -15.80 5.51
CA ILE A 138 30.85 -16.36 6.83
C ILE A 138 32.08 -17.28 6.81
N SER A 139 32.24 -18.09 5.75
CA SER A 139 33.38 -18.98 5.62
C SER A 139 34.69 -18.19 5.42
N ILE A 140 34.66 -17.12 4.60
CA ILE A 140 35.81 -16.22 4.42
C ILE A 140 36.17 -15.56 5.76
N TYR A 141 35.18 -15.02 6.50
CA TYR A 141 35.40 -14.44 7.81
C TYR A 141 36.04 -15.44 8.78
N SER A 142 35.50 -16.66 8.86
CA SER A 142 36.01 -17.70 9.75
C SER A 142 37.45 -18.11 9.38
N TYR A 143 37.74 -18.26 8.08
CA TYR A 143 39.07 -18.55 7.61
C TYR A 143 40.08 -17.43 7.97
N MET A 144 39.68 -16.17 7.70
CA MET A 144 40.51 -15.01 8.02
C MET A 144 40.76 -14.89 9.54
N PHE A 145 39.73 -15.16 10.37
CA PHE A 145 39.87 -15.16 11.82
C PHE A 145 40.89 -16.18 12.28
N ILE A 146 40.74 -17.44 11.86
CA ILE A 146 41.62 -18.54 12.30
C ILE A 146 43.08 -18.32 11.84
N SER A 147 43.26 -17.81 10.60
CA SER A 147 44.57 -17.75 9.97
C SER A 147 45.35 -16.45 10.22
N PHE A 148 44.64 -15.34 10.49
CA PHE A 148 45.24 -14.00 10.45
C PHE A 148 44.95 -13.12 11.69
N SER A 149 44.16 -13.57 12.68
CA SER A 149 43.84 -12.77 13.85
C SER A 149 45.07 -12.43 14.73
N GLU A 150 46.09 -13.27 14.70
CA GLU A 150 47.36 -13.08 15.47
C GLU A 150 48.53 -12.65 14.58
N MET A 151 48.30 -12.39 13.28
CA MET A 151 49.35 -12.01 12.35
C MET A 151 49.86 -10.60 12.64
N GLU A 152 51.17 -10.41 12.65
CA GLU A 152 51.74 -9.04 12.70
C GLU A 152 51.43 -8.26 11.43
N PRO A 153 50.89 -7.03 11.54
CA PRO A 153 50.57 -6.20 10.40
C PRO A 153 51.84 -5.72 9.67
N LEU A 154 51.70 -5.48 8.36
CA LEU A 154 52.79 -4.93 7.55
C LEU A 154 53.19 -3.51 7.98
N TYR A 155 52.20 -2.70 8.36
CA TYR A 155 52.40 -1.33 8.87
C TYR A 155 52.09 -1.33 10.37
N LYS A 156 53.14 -1.08 11.19
CA LYS A 156 52.98 -0.86 12.62
C LYS A 156 52.52 0.57 12.86
N ILE A 157 51.30 0.72 13.31
CA ILE A 157 50.67 2.00 13.67
C ILE A 157 50.64 2.14 15.19
N ASN A 158 50.56 3.37 15.69
CA ASN A 158 50.45 3.58 17.14
C ASN A 158 49.07 3.22 17.65
N ASP A 159 48.95 2.88 18.93
CA ASP A 159 47.72 2.41 19.59
C ASP A 159 46.54 3.41 19.44
N LEU A 160 46.82 4.71 19.45
CA LEU A 160 45.79 5.73 19.27
C LEU A 160 45.22 5.69 17.84
N THR A 161 46.09 5.63 16.84
CA THR A 161 45.65 5.54 15.41
C THR A 161 44.88 4.25 15.15
N GLU A 162 45.33 3.13 15.68
CA GLU A 162 44.64 1.84 15.61
C GLU A 162 43.23 1.94 16.20
N SER A 163 43.13 2.52 17.40
CA SER A 163 41.85 2.72 18.09
C SER A 163 40.90 3.64 17.30
N VAL A 164 41.41 4.73 16.74
CA VAL A 164 40.59 5.65 15.93
C VAL A 164 40.10 5.00 14.64
N ILE A 165 40.96 4.25 13.95
CA ILE A 165 40.57 3.46 12.75
C ILE A 165 39.52 2.43 13.13
N GLY A 166 39.73 1.68 14.21
CA GLY A 166 38.79 0.68 14.71
C GLY A 166 37.42 1.26 15.02
N VAL A 167 37.37 2.35 15.78
CA VAL A 167 36.09 3.05 16.06
C VAL A 167 35.44 3.54 14.78
N SER A 168 36.22 4.11 13.84
CA SER A 168 35.65 4.60 12.57
C SER A 168 35.05 3.45 11.72
N ASN A 169 35.71 2.28 11.71
CA ASN A 169 35.17 1.10 11.02
C ASN A 169 33.91 0.56 11.70
N ILE A 170 33.82 0.57 13.02
CA ILE A 170 32.62 0.17 13.76
C ILE A 170 31.47 1.14 13.43
N VAL A 171 31.69 2.45 13.54
CA VAL A 171 30.69 3.47 13.26
C VAL A 171 30.26 3.42 11.78
N GLY A 172 31.22 3.33 10.86
CA GLY A 172 30.96 3.19 9.43
C GLY A 172 30.14 1.94 9.11
N SER A 173 30.47 0.83 9.73
CA SER A 173 29.74 -0.44 9.65
C SER A 173 28.27 -0.28 10.08
N LEU A 174 28.04 0.33 11.24
CA LEU A 174 26.69 0.58 11.74
C LEU A 174 25.88 1.52 10.82
N LEU A 175 26.50 2.55 10.26
CA LEU A 175 25.82 3.46 9.33
C LEU A 175 25.48 2.79 8.00
N VAL A 176 26.42 2.03 7.42
CA VAL A 176 26.22 1.32 6.15
C VAL A 176 25.16 0.24 6.26
N LEU A 177 24.96 -0.38 7.42
CA LEU A 177 23.87 -1.31 7.67
C LEU A 177 22.58 -0.61 8.11
N GLY A 178 22.69 0.31 9.07
CA GLY A 178 21.53 0.90 9.73
C GLY A 178 20.69 1.76 8.79
N LEU A 179 21.33 2.63 7.98
CA LEU A 179 20.60 3.51 7.08
C LEU A 179 19.81 2.76 6.01
N PRO A 180 20.38 1.83 5.22
CA PRO A 180 19.61 1.07 4.24
C PRO A 180 18.53 0.19 4.87
N MET A 181 18.81 -0.45 6.01
CA MET A 181 17.83 -1.29 6.70
C MET A 181 16.68 -0.48 7.26
N GLY A 182 16.95 0.70 7.86
CA GLY A 182 15.92 1.62 8.33
C GLY A 182 15.02 2.10 7.19
N MET A 183 15.61 2.52 6.08
CA MET A 183 14.85 2.91 4.88
C MET A 183 14.02 1.77 4.32
N TYR A 184 14.58 0.57 4.23
CA TYR A 184 13.86 -0.62 3.75
C TYR A 184 12.66 -0.96 4.63
N SER A 185 12.81 -0.86 5.95
CA SER A 185 11.71 -1.05 6.92
C SER A 185 10.57 -0.04 6.69
N ILE A 186 10.89 1.25 6.55
CA ILE A 186 9.91 2.30 6.27
C ILE A 186 9.16 2.03 4.95
N PHE A 187 9.87 1.63 3.91
CA PHE A 187 9.23 1.30 2.63
C PHE A 187 8.32 0.09 2.71
N LEU A 188 8.73 -0.97 3.42
CA LEU A 188 7.88 -2.14 3.64
C LEU A 188 6.57 -1.77 4.37
N GLU A 189 6.67 -0.90 5.36
CA GLU A 189 5.51 -0.40 6.09
C GLU A 189 4.58 0.42 5.20
N GLN A 190 5.13 1.30 4.36
CA GLN A 190 4.35 2.08 3.39
C GLN A 190 3.62 1.18 2.38
N GLU A 191 4.29 0.17 1.81
CA GLU A 191 3.68 -0.77 0.87
C GLU A 191 2.60 -1.63 1.55
N ARG A 192 2.84 -2.05 2.80
CA ARG A 192 1.83 -2.75 3.59
C ARG A 192 0.60 -1.88 3.82
N ASN A 193 0.79 -0.63 4.26
CA ASN A 193 -0.28 0.33 4.50
C ASN A 193 -1.07 0.64 3.22
N LYS A 194 -0.40 0.75 2.07
CA LYS A 194 -1.03 0.93 0.76
C LYS A 194 -1.88 -0.30 0.38
N SER A 195 -1.35 -1.50 0.56
CA SER A 195 -2.08 -2.74 0.31
C SER A 195 -3.31 -2.87 1.22
N GLU A 196 -3.19 -2.49 2.49
CA GLU A 196 -4.30 -2.48 3.44
C GLU A 196 -5.39 -1.47 3.06
N LYS A 197 -5.01 -0.25 2.66
CA LYS A 197 -5.96 0.74 2.16
C LYS A 197 -6.74 0.24 0.94
N LEU A 198 -6.04 -0.36 -0.03
CA LEU A 198 -6.69 -0.92 -1.21
C LEU A 198 -7.69 -2.04 -0.85
N LEU A 199 -7.36 -2.88 0.13
CA LEU A 199 -8.27 -3.91 0.61
C LEU A 199 -9.50 -3.31 1.31
N HIS A 200 -9.32 -2.28 2.11
CA HIS A 200 -10.41 -1.58 2.79
C HIS A 200 -11.32 -0.79 1.84
N ASN A 201 -10.83 -0.39 0.67
CA ASN A 201 -11.67 0.21 -0.38
C ASN A 201 -12.60 -0.79 -1.07
N ILE A 202 -12.36 -2.10 -0.90
CA ILE A 202 -13.15 -3.16 -1.56
C ILE A 202 -14.11 -3.81 -0.58
N MET A 203 -13.84 -3.76 0.73
CA MET A 203 -14.65 -4.43 1.75
C MET A 203 -14.46 -3.81 3.13
N PRO A 204 -15.45 -3.96 4.05
CA PRO A 204 -15.37 -3.48 5.43
C PRO A 204 -14.14 -4.02 6.17
N LYS A 205 -13.54 -3.21 7.05
CA LYS A 205 -12.32 -3.56 7.80
C LYS A 205 -12.42 -4.89 8.55
N SER A 206 -13.54 -5.10 9.25
CA SER A 206 -13.79 -6.33 10.02
C SER A 206 -13.83 -7.59 9.14
N ILE A 207 -14.24 -7.46 7.89
CA ILE A 207 -14.29 -8.53 6.91
C ILE A 207 -12.90 -8.79 6.33
N ALA A 208 -12.17 -7.72 6.01
CA ALA A 208 -10.78 -7.78 5.54
C ALA A 208 -9.88 -8.51 6.55
N GLU A 209 -10.03 -8.25 7.86
CA GLU A 209 -9.30 -8.94 8.92
C GLU A 209 -9.63 -10.44 8.99
N LYS A 210 -10.91 -10.82 8.85
CA LYS A 210 -11.31 -12.23 8.80
C LYS A 210 -10.70 -12.96 7.60
N LEU A 211 -10.63 -12.31 6.44
CA LEU A 211 -9.98 -12.86 5.24
C LEU A 211 -8.47 -13.05 5.42
N LYS A 212 -7.77 -12.08 6.04
CA LYS A 212 -6.34 -12.19 6.36
C LYS A 212 -6.04 -13.40 7.26
N ASN A 213 -6.96 -13.73 8.16
CA ASN A 213 -6.85 -14.88 9.07
C ASN A 213 -7.24 -16.22 8.42
N ASN A 214 -7.34 -16.28 7.08
CA ASN A 214 -7.66 -17.49 6.29
C ASN A 214 -9.00 -18.16 6.67
N ILE A 215 -10.00 -17.40 7.12
CA ILE A 215 -11.32 -17.91 7.36
C ILE A 215 -11.98 -18.20 6.00
N LYS A 216 -12.19 -19.48 5.69
CA LYS A 216 -12.65 -19.96 4.37
C LYS A 216 -14.06 -19.50 3.99
N THR A 217 -14.92 -19.30 4.98
CA THR A 217 -16.31 -18.88 4.75
C THR A 217 -16.63 -17.76 5.72
N ILE A 218 -16.94 -16.59 5.20
CA ILE A 218 -17.37 -15.44 5.99
C ILE A 218 -18.83 -15.22 5.69
N SER A 219 -19.69 -15.56 6.64
CA SER A 219 -21.11 -15.26 6.63
C SER A 219 -21.52 -14.71 8.00
N MET A 220 -22.47 -13.80 8.00
CA MET A 220 -23.03 -13.19 9.21
C MET A 220 -24.52 -13.08 9.06
N ASP A 221 -25.25 -13.55 10.06
CA ASP A 221 -26.68 -13.33 10.19
C ASP A 221 -26.91 -11.96 10.82
N ASN A 222 -27.66 -11.13 10.12
CA ASN A 222 -28.00 -9.80 10.57
C ASN A 222 -29.52 -9.77 10.83
N PRO A 223 -29.94 -9.74 12.10
CA PRO A 223 -31.34 -9.89 12.46
C PRO A 223 -32.18 -8.71 12.00
N GLU A 224 -31.59 -7.53 11.92
CA GLU A 224 -32.28 -6.31 11.52
C GLU A 224 -31.32 -5.31 10.88
N ILE A 225 -31.57 -4.99 9.61
CA ILE A 225 -30.87 -4.00 8.81
C ILE A 225 -31.84 -3.21 7.97
N SER A 226 -31.42 -2.09 7.42
CA SER A 226 -32.14 -1.42 6.33
C SER A 226 -31.31 -1.41 5.06
N VAL A 227 -31.98 -1.59 3.94
CA VAL A 227 -31.40 -1.62 2.59
C VAL A 227 -32.04 -0.53 1.75
N LEU A 228 -31.22 0.23 1.05
CA LEU A 228 -31.64 1.28 0.13
C LEU A 228 -31.14 0.93 -1.28
N PHE A 229 -32.05 1.01 -2.25
CA PHE A 229 -31.73 1.09 -3.68
C PHE A 229 -32.12 2.47 -4.20
N ALA A 230 -31.21 3.09 -4.96
CA ALA A 230 -31.46 4.34 -5.67
C ALA A 230 -31.09 4.15 -7.14
N ASP A 231 -32.04 4.45 -8.05
CA ASP A 231 -31.92 4.25 -9.47
C ASP A 231 -32.19 5.56 -10.23
N ILE A 232 -31.50 5.78 -11.35
CA ILE A 232 -31.66 7.01 -12.14
C ILE A 232 -32.84 6.90 -13.09
N VAL A 233 -33.78 7.80 -13.00
CA VAL A 233 -34.95 7.81 -13.87
C VAL A 233 -34.54 8.07 -15.32
N SER A 234 -35.01 7.20 -16.23
CA SER A 234 -34.76 7.26 -17.69
C SER A 234 -33.28 7.16 -18.07
N PHE A 235 -32.45 6.51 -17.25
CA PHE A 235 -31.03 6.32 -17.55
C PHE A 235 -30.78 5.59 -18.87
N THR A 236 -31.56 4.58 -19.21
CA THR A 236 -31.44 3.82 -20.47
C THR A 236 -31.57 4.75 -21.67
N GLU A 237 -32.59 5.62 -21.69
CA GLU A 237 -32.79 6.60 -22.76
C GLU A 237 -31.64 7.61 -22.84
N MET A 238 -31.13 8.08 -21.68
CA MET A 238 -29.98 8.98 -21.61
C MET A 238 -28.71 8.30 -22.14
N SER A 239 -28.50 7.03 -21.81
CA SER A 239 -27.29 6.28 -22.19
C SER A 239 -27.23 5.99 -23.70
N GLU A 240 -28.35 5.94 -24.40
CA GLU A 240 -28.40 5.80 -25.85
C GLU A 240 -28.01 7.09 -26.61
N LYS A 241 -28.15 8.26 -25.96
CA LYS A 241 -27.92 9.58 -26.57
C LYS A 241 -26.60 10.22 -26.25
N ILE A 242 -25.83 9.67 -25.28
CA ILE A 242 -24.58 10.22 -24.80
C ILE A 242 -23.45 9.20 -25.03
N SER A 243 -22.23 9.67 -25.31
CA SER A 243 -21.07 8.77 -25.46
C SER A 243 -20.75 8.02 -24.16
N SER A 244 -20.25 6.79 -24.29
CA SER A 244 -19.92 5.92 -23.15
C SER A 244 -18.97 6.59 -22.16
N GLU A 245 -17.99 7.36 -22.64
CA GLU A 245 -17.05 8.09 -21.78
C GLU A 245 -17.75 9.14 -20.91
N LYS A 246 -18.70 9.90 -21.49
CA LYS A 246 -19.49 10.90 -20.75
C LYS A 246 -20.44 10.23 -19.74
N ILE A 247 -21.03 9.09 -20.09
CA ILE A 247 -21.89 8.32 -19.17
C ILE A 247 -21.07 7.85 -17.96
N VAL A 248 -19.90 7.23 -18.19
CA VAL A 248 -19.03 6.76 -17.10
C VAL A 248 -18.56 7.94 -16.25
N GLY A 249 -18.16 9.07 -16.86
CA GLY A 249 -17.80 10.28 -16.13
C GLY A 249 -18.95 10.80 -15.26
N PHE A 250 -20.14 10.92 -15.81
CA PHE A 250 -21.35 11.35 -15.10
C PHE A 250 -21.69 10.44 -13.90
N LEU A 251 -21.69 9.10 -14.11
CA LEU A 251 -21.93 8.15 -13.01
C LEU A 251 -20.85 8.25 -11.94
N ASN A 252 -19.59 8.37 -12.35
CA ASN A 252 -18.48 8.51 -11.42
C ASN A 252 -18.63 9.77 -10.55
N ASP A 253 -18.94 10.92 -11.16
CA ASP A 253 -19.06 12.18 -10.43
C ASP A 253 -20.23 12.18 -9.44
N MET A 254 -21.38 11.60 -9.83
CA MET A 254 -22.54 11.50 -8.97
C MET A 254 -22.35 10.45 -7.87
N PHE A 255 -21.86 9.26 -8.21
CA PHE A 255 -21.66 8.20 -7.23
C PHE A 255 -20.52 8.49 -6.25
N SER A 256 -19.50 9.27 -6.66
CA SER A 256 -18.48 9.73 -5.71
C SER A 256 -19.07 10.63 -4.63
N GLN A 257 -20.03 11.50 -4.97
CA GLN A 257 -20.74 12.31 -3.97
C GLN A 257 -21.66 11.45 -3.08
N PHE A 258 -22.23 10.36 -3.62
CA PHE A 258 -22.97 9.40 -2.81
C PHE A 258 -22.04 8.59 -1.89
N ASP A 259 -20.82 8.26 -2.34
CA ASP A 259 -19.79 7.62 -1.51
C ASP A 259 -19.41 8.51 -0.32
N ASP A 260 -19.22 9.83 -0.53
CA ASP A 260 -18.99 10.81 0.55
C ASP A 260 -20.14 10.87 1.56
N LEU A 261 -21.40 10.77 1.08
CA LEU A 261 -22.55 10.67 1.96
C LEU A 261 -22.54 9.37 2.76
N THR A 262 -22.22 8.22 2.15
CA THR A 262 -22.17 6.94 2.88
C THR A 262 -21.16 6.97 4.01
N GLU A 263 -20.02 7.61 3.81
CA GLU A 263 -19.01 7.84 4.85
C GLU A 263 -19.54 8.74 5.98
N THR A 264 -20.18 9.85 5.62
CA THR A 264 -20.75 10.83 6.56
C THR A 264 -21.84 10.21 7.45
N TYR A 265 -22.71 9.40 6.88
CA TYR A 265 -23.81 8.72 7.59
C TYR A 265 -23.39 7.43 8.27
N GLY A 266 -22.15 6.95 8.03
CA GLY A 266 -21.63 5.70 8.59
C GLY A 266 -22.44 4.49 8.16
N VAL A 267 -22.72 4.38 6.86
CA VAL A 267 -23.44 3.29 6.23
C VAL A 267 -22.54 2.59 5.20
N GLU A 268 -22.87 1.36 4.84
CA GLU A 268 -22.03 0.55 3.96
C GLU A 268 -22.58 0.56 2.52
N LYS A 269 -21.79 1.07 1.58
CA LYS A 269 -22.02 0.87 0.15
C LYS A 269 -21.72 -0.58 -0.19
N ILE A 270 -22.67 -1.27 -0.77
CA ILE A 270 -22.48 -2.67 -1.17
C ILE A 270 -21.96 -2.75 -2.60
N LYS A 271 -22.68 -2.18 -3.56
CA LYS A 271 -22.34 -2.21 -4.98
C LYS A 271 -23.18 -1.25 -5.79
N THR A 272 -22.75 -1.04 -7.02
CA THR A 272 -23.59 -0.46 -8.08
C THR A 272 -24.00 -1.55 -9.06
N ILE A 273 -25.23 -1.49 -9.57
CA ILE A 273 -25.77 -2.40 -10.57
C ILE A 273 -26.27 -1.55 -11.74
N GLY A 274 -25.39 -1.33 -12.73
CA GLY A 274 -25.67 -0.32 -13.77
C GLY A 274 -25.71 1.08 -13.17
N ASP A 275 -26.86 1.73 -13.26
CA ASP A 275 -27.17 3.03 -12.67
C ASP A 275 -27.83 2.95 -11.29
N SER A 276 -28.05 1.77 -10.78
CA SER A 276 -28.60 1.57 -9.42
C SER A 276 -27.50 1.52 -8.38
N TYR A 277 -27.68 2.26 -7.28
CA TYR A 277 -26.76 2.38 -6.15
C TYR A 277 -27.34 1.70 -4.93
N MET A 278 -26.64 0.71 -4.35
CA MET A 278 -27.11 -0.09 -3.23
C MET A 278 -26.32 0.22 -1.95
N VAL A 279 -27.03 0.60 -0.88
CA VAL A 279 -26.49 0.93 0.44
C VAL A 279 -27.22 0.15 1.52
N VAL A 280 -26.49 -0.20 2.58
CA VAL A 280 -27.06 -0.89 3.76
C VAL A 280 -26.63 -0.17 5.03
N SER A 281 -27.54 -0.07 5.98
CA SER A 281 -27.29 0.37 7.35
C SER A 281 -27.58 -0.75 8.35
N GLY A 282 -26.74 -0.86 9.40
CA GLY A 282 -26.81 -1.96 10.38
C GLY A 282 -25.79 -3.07 10.15
N ILE A 283 -24.88 -2.91 9.18
CA ILE A 283 -23.73 -3.79 8.91
C ILE A 283 -22.49 -2.94 8.61
N PRO A 284 -21.27 -3.42 8.85
CA PRO A 284 -20.92 -4.63 9.60
C PRO A 284 -21.12 -4.47 11.11
N VAL A 285 -21.49 -3.27 11.53
CA VAL A 285 -21.81 -2.93 12.93
C VAL A 285 -23.30 -2.66 13.04
N GLN A 286 -23.95 -3.33 13.98
CA GLN A 286 -25.38 -3.15 14.23
C GLN A 286 -25.66 -1.72 14.69
N LYS A 287 -26.77 -1.13 14.21
CA LYS A 287 -27.15 0.25 14.43
C LYS A 287 -28.66 0.34 14.70
N GLU A 288 -29.08 0.90 15.81
CA GLU A 288 -30.51 0.96 16.19
C GLU A 288 -31.32 1.87 15.25
N ASP A 289 -30.71 2.98 14.82
CA ASP A 289 -31.33 3.98 13.94
C ASP A 289 -31.09 3.69 12.43
N HIS A 290 -30.85 2.43 12.05
CA HIS A 290 -30.52 2.03 10.69
C HIS A 290 -31.50 2.52 9.63
N ALA A 291 -32.83 2.49 9.92
CA ALA A 291 -33.87 2.93 9.01
C ALA A 291 -33.90 4.47 8.85
N LEU A 292 -33.84 5.19 9.96
CA LEU A 292 -33.79 6.66 9.96
C LEU A 292 -32.53 7.19 9.28
N THR A 293 -31.41 6.54 9.48
CA THR A 293 -30.14 6.88 8.83
C THR A 293 -30.28 6.78 7.30
N LEU A 294 -30.83 5.69 6.75
CA LEU A 294 -31.03 5.56 5.31
C LEU A 294 -32.08 6.51 4.75
N PHE A 295 -33.13 6.79 5.52
CA PHE A 295 -34.13 7.79 5.11
C PHE A 295 -33.50 9.18 4.96
N ASN A 296 -32.66 9.61 5.91
CA ASN A 296 -31.97 10.89 5.82
C ASN A 296 -30.94 10.91 4.70
N LEU A 297 -30.19 9.83 4.50
CA LEU A 297 -29.28 9.65 3.37
C LEU A 297 -30.02 9.79 2.03
N ALA A 298 -31.18 9.13 1.87
CA ALA A 298 -31.99 9.19 0.68
C ALA A 298 -32.41 10.61 0.33
N LYS A 299 -32.79 11.43 1.32
CA LYS A 299 -33.13 12.84 1.13
C LYS A 299 -31.94 13.64 0.58
N GLU A 300 -30.75 13.43 1.07
CA GLU A 300 -29.56 14.10 0.56
C GLU A 300 -29.16 13.59 -0.82
N MET A 301 -29.31 12.29 -1.12
CA MET A 301 -29.08 11.74 -2.45
C MET A 301 -29.98 12.41 -3.51
N ILE A 302 -31.26 12.63 -3.18
CA ILE A 302 -32.21 13.37 -4.09
C ILE A 302 -31.74 14.82 -4.32
N LYS A 303 -31.27 15.49 -3.28
CA LYS A 303 -30.74 16.88 -3.42
C LYS A 303 -29.47 16.93 -4.27
N ILE A 304 -28.59 15.97 -4.11
CA ILE A 304 -27.37 15.88 -4.92
C ILE A 304 -27.71 15.55 -6.37
N SER A 305 -28.56 14.55 -6.63
CA SER A 305 -28.92 14.17 -7.99
C SER A 305 -29.55 15.33 -8.79
N ALA A 306 -30.35 16.17 -8.14
CA ALA A 306 -30.95 17.35 -8.76
C ALA A 306 -29.95 18.41 -9.24
N GLN A 307 -28.69 18.37 -8.79
CA GLN A 307 -27.61 19.25 -9.25
C GLN A 307 -27.05 18.80 -10.61
N PHE A 308 -27.22 17.53 -10.95
CA PHE A 308 -26.84 16.97 -12.24
C PHE A 308 -27.96 17.16 -13.28
N LYS A 309 -27.57 17.20 -14.54
CA LYS A 309 -28.52 17.40 -15.65
C LYS A 309 -28.45 16.25 -16.65
N ASP A 310 -29.62 15.89 -17.17
CA ASP A 310 -29.75 14.96 -18.29
C ASP A 310 -29.27 15.63 -19.62
N HIS A 311 -29.34 14.88 -20.72
CA HIS A 311 -28.98 15.33 -22.05
C HIS A 311 -29.92 16.47 -22.61
N ASN A 312 -31.08 16.70 -21.99
CA ASN A 312 -32.01 17.74 -22.31
C ASN A 312 -31.87 18.98 -21.40
N GLY A 313 -30.96 18.93 -20.41
CA GLY A 313 -30.76 20.00 -19.43
C GLY A 313 -31.69 19.94 -18.21
N ASN A 314 -32.51 18.87 -18.06
CA ASN A 314 -33.38 18.71 -16.91
C ASN A 314 -32.60 18.11 -15.72
N PRO A 315 -32.99 18.45 -14.46
CA PRO A 315 -32.41 17.82 -13.28
C PRO A 315 -32.61 16.30 -13.31
N ILE A 316 -31.56 15.58 -12.88
CA ILE A 316 -31.63 14.11 -12.71
C ILE A 316 -32.57 13.81 -11.54
N LYS A 317 -33.44 12.83 -11.74
CA LYS A 317 -34.38 12.33 -10.74
C LYS A 317 -33.99 10.93 -10.32
N LEU A 318 -34.23 10.60 -9.06
CA LEU A 318 -34.02 9.25 -8.52
C LEU A 318 -35.34 8.58 -8.16
N ARG A 319 -35.38 7.24 -8.33
CA ARG A 319 -36.33 6.39 -7.62
C ARG A 319 -35.59 5.74 -6.46
N ILE A 320 -36.14 5.82 -5.27
CA ILE A 320 -35.52 5.26 -4.07
C ILE A 320 -36.48 4.29 -3.39
N GLY A 321 -35.99 3.08 -3.13
CA GLY A 321 -36.70 2.06 -2.35
C GLY A 321 -35.95 1.71 -1.08
N ILE A 322 -36.62 1.72 0.08
CA ILE A 322 -36.01 1.33 1.36
C ILE A 322 -36.85 0.23 2.03
N ASN A 323 -36.18 -0.82 2.48
CA ASN A 323 -36.83 -1.89 3.26
C ASN A 323 -35.95 -2.33 4.42
N SER A 324 -36.59 -2.71 5.53
CA SER A 324 -35.94 -3.16 6.75
C SER A 324 -36.34 -4.59 7.10
N GLY A 325 -35.40 -5.36 7.65
CA GLY A 325 -35.63 -6.73 8.08
C GLY A 325 -34.32 -7.55 8.13
N PRO A 326 -34.42 -8.87 8.34
CA PRO A 326 -33.28 -9.76 8.44
C PRO A 326 -32.59 -9.96 7.10
N ALA A 327 -31.25 -10.14 7.15
CA ALA A 327 -30.46 -10.46 5.98
C ALA A 327 -29.18 -11.23 6.36
N ILE A 328 -28.58 -11.89 5.38
CA ILE A 328 -27.27 -12.54 5.50
C ILE A 328 -26.26 -11.68 4.76
N SER A 329 -25.14 -11.37 5.38
CA SER A 329 -24.00 -10.73 4.72
C SER A 329 -22.79 -11.66 4.70
N GLY A 330 -21.90 -11.50 3.72
CA GLY A 330 -20.74 -12.35 3.65
C GLY A 330 -19.84 -12.08 2.44
N VAL A 331 -18.83 -12.94 2.27
CA VAL A 331 -17.90 -12.86 1.15
C VAL A 331 -18.02 -14.08 0.26
N ILE A 332 -18.20 -13.83 -1.03
CA ILE A 332 -18.21 -14.85 -2.07
C ILE A 332 -17.05 -14.64 -3.04
N GLY A 333 -16.53 -15.74 -3.56
CA GLY A 333 -15.48 -15.76 -4.59
C GLY A 333 -14.18 -16.41 -4.11
N LYS A 334 -13.36 -16.87 -5.08
CA LYS A 334 -12.02 -17.42 -4.81
C LYS A 334 -10.90 -16.48 -5.23
N SER A 335 -11.08 -15.77 -6.33
CA SER A 335 -10.07 -14.85 -6.91
C SER A 335 -10.53 -13.40 -6.95
N LYS A 336 -11.85 -13.18 -7.05
CA LYS A 336 -12.49 -11.87 -6.97
C LYS A 336 -13.45 -11.94 -5.79
N PHE A 337 -12.96 -11.57 -4.63
CA PHE A 337 -13.77 -11.49 -3.43
C PHE A 337 -14.77 -10.33 -3.56
N ALA A 338 -16.04 -10.61 -3.29
CA ALA A 338 -17.07 -9.60 -3.18
C ALA A 338 -17.79 -9.75 -1.83
N PHE A 339 -17.83 -8.67 -1.06
CA PHE A 339 -18.71 -8.57 0.08
C PHE A 339 -20.10 -8.22 -0.44
N ASP A 340 -21.10 -8.99 -0.04
CA ASP A 340 -22.47 -8.80 -0.51
C ASP A 340 -23.48 -9.16 0.58
N VAL A 341 -24.77 -8.84 0.33
CA VAL A 341 -25.89 -9.06 1.25
C VAL A 341 -27.02 -9.78 0.53
N TRP A 342 -27.59 -10.79 1.18
CA TRP A 342 -28.65 -11.62 0.61
C TRP A 342 -29.83 -11.73 1.56
N GLY A 343 -31.00 -11.91 0.98
CA GLY A 343 -32.23 -12.15 1.71
C GLY A 343 -33.44 -11.50 1.04
N ASP A 344 -34.60 -11.81 1.58
CA ASP A 344 -35.87 -11.27 1.12
C ASP A 344 -35.97 -9.75 1.32
N THR A 345 -35.30 -9.23 2.37
CA THR A 345 -35.21 -7.79 2.68
C THR A 345 -34.62 -7.01 1.50
N ILE A 346 -33.56 -7.53 0.86
CA ILE A 346 -32.87 -6.92 -0.27
C ILE A 346 -33.80 -6.90 -1.50
N ASN A 347 -34.40 -8.06 -1.81
CA ASN A 347 -35.32 -8.20 -2.95
C ASN A 347 -36.53 -7.27 -2.82
N THR A 348 -37.01 -7.06 -1.61
CA THR A 348 -38.14 -6.17 -1.33
C THR A 348 -37.73 -4.71 -1.54
N ALA A 349 -36.57 -4.27 -1.06
CA ALA A 349 -36.07 -2.92 -1.29
C ALA A 349 -35.91 -2.59 -2.79
N ALA A 350 -35.33 -3.51 -3.57
CA ALA A 350 -35.20 -3.36 -5.01
C ALA A 350 -36.56 -3.23 -5.72
N ARG A 351 -37.58 -3.99 -5.28
CA ARG A 351 -38.93 -3.87 -5.83
C ARG A 351 -39.62 -2.57 -5.47
N LEU A 352 -39.44 -2.10 -4.21
CA LEU A 352 -39.96 -0.79 -3.81
C LEU A 352 -39.35 0.33 -4.63
N GLU A 353 -38.05 0.27 -4.96
CA GLU A 353 -37.42 1.17 -5.89
C GLU A 353 -38.10 1.14 -7.25
N SER A 354 -38.24 -0.05 -7.87
CA SER A 354 -38.81 -0.22 -9.22
C SER A 354 -40.28 0.24 -9.33
N TYR A 355 -41.06 0.15 -8.25
CA TYR A 355 -42.43 0.70 -8.15
C TYR A 355 -42.46 2.13 -7.62
N GLY A 356 -41.30 2.74 -7.36
CA GLY A 356 -41.19 4.08 -6.82
C GLY A 356 -41.60 5.18 -7.78
N THR A 357 -42.03 6.30 -7.24
CA THR A 357 -42.27 7.55 -7.98
C THR A 357 -40.96 8.35 -8.03
N PRO A 358 -40.62 9.00 -9.16
CA PRO A 358 -39.44 9.87 -9.23
C PRO A 358 -39.40 10.93 -8.13
N ASP A 359 -38.23 11.13 -7.53
CA ASP A 359 -37.94 12.06 -6.43
C ASP A 359 -38.73 11.77 -5.13
N CYS A 360 -39.26 10.54 -5.00
CA CYS A 360 -39.92 10.06 -3.78
C CYS A 360 -39.14 8.89 -3.16
N ILE A 361 -39.27 8.78 -1.84
CA ILE A 361 -38.69 7.67 -1.07
C ILE A 361 -39.79 6.66 -0.79
N HIS A 362 -39.73 5.50 -1.44
CA HIS A 362 -40.74 4.43 -1.30
C HIS A 362 -40.27 3.42 -0.24
N MET A 363 -41.06 3.27 0.81
CA MET A 363 -40.71 2.44 1.96
C MET A 363 -41.77 1.36 2.22
N SER A 364 -41.36 0.22 2.77
CA SER A 364 -42.31 -0.70 3.40
C SER A 364 -42.90 -0.07 4.66
N LYS A 365 -44.10 -0.48 5.04
CA LYS A 365 -44.75 -0.02 6.28
C LYS A 365 -43.85 -0.25 7.49
N ASN A 366 -43.20 -1.42 7.60
CA ASN A 366 -42.26 -1.73 8.67
C ASN A 366 -41.11 -0.71 8.75
N THR A 367 -40.48 -0.39 7.61
CA THR A 367 -39.42 0.63 7.56
C THR A 367 -39.94 1.99 7.97
N PHE A 368 -41.12 2.39 7.50
CA PHE A 368 -41.71 3.66 7.85
C PHE A 368 -42.00 3.78 9.37
N ASP A 369 -42.49 2.72 9.98
CA ASP A 369 -42.75 2.66 11.41
C ASP A 369 -41.45 2.81 12.23
N LEU A 370 -40.32 2.23 11.75
CA LEU A 370 -38.99 2.39 12.34
C LEU A 370 -38.43 3.81 12.18
N VAL A 371 -38.66 4.47 11.05
CA VAL A 371 -38.24 5.87 10.81
C VAL A 371 -38.98 6.83 11.72
N ASN A 372 -40.24 6.50 12.11
CA ASN A 372 -41.11 7.31 12.96
C ASN A 372 -41.24 8.78 12.47
N TYR A 373 -41.32 8.94 11.15
CA TYR A 373 -41.41 10.26 10.51
C TYR A 373 -42.86 10.73 10.48
N LYS A 374 -43.09 12.01 10.91
CA LYS A 374 -44.41 12.62 10.92
C LYS A 374 -44.46 13.76 9.90
N ASP A 375 -45.14 13.51 8.80
CA ASP A 375 -45.41 14.53 7.76
C ASP A 375 -46.89 14.44 7.33
N SER A 376 -47.45 15.54 6.87
CA SER A 376 -48.82 15.61 6.35
C SER A 376 -48.95 15.11 4.90
N ASN A 377 -47.81 14.97 4.17
CA ASN A 377 -47.77 14.64 2.75
C ASN A 377 -47.46 13.16 2.47
N ILE A 378 -47.72 12.27 3.45
CA ILE A 378 -47.45 10.85 3.32
C ILE A 378 -48.56 10.16 2.52
N GLU A 379 -48.20 9.58 1.39
CA GLU A 379 -49.10 8.76 0.60
C GLU A 379 -48.94 7.28 0.97
N ARG A 380 -50.01 6.63 1.41
CA ARG A 380 -50.05 5.19 1.68
C ARG A 380 -50.60 4.44 0.47
N LYS A 381 -49.86 3.44 0.02
CA LYS A 381 -50.23 2.61 -1.13
C LYS A 381 -50.13 1.12 -0.77
N THR A 382 -51.05 0.33 -1.30
CA THR A 382 -50.94 -1.10 -1.31
C THR A 382 -50.54 -1.55 -2.70
N ILE A 383 -49.37 -2.17 -2.84
CA ILE A 383 -48.84 -2.63 -4.13
C ILE A 383 -48.76 -4.14 -4.19
N GLN A 384 -48.96 -4.70 -5.39
CA GLN A 384 -48.81 -6.12 -5.65
C GLN A 384 -47.32 -6.44 -5.89
N ILE A 385 -46.65 -7.07 -4.94
CA ILE A 385 -45.26 -7.47 -5.08
C ILE A 385 -45.18 -8.93 -5.54
N ARG A 386 -44.50 -9.18 -6.65
CA ARG A 386 -44.31 -10.54 -7.18
C ARG A 386 -43.70 -11.46 -6.13
N GLY A 387 -44.37 -12.56 -5.82
CA GLY A 387 -43.93 -13.55 -4.82
C GLY A 387 -44.24 -13.22 -3.36
N LYS A 388 -44.89 -12.07 -3.07
CA LYS A 388 -45.32 -11.67 -1.71
C LYS A 388 -46.82 -11.35 -1.60
N GLY A 389 -47.48 -11.10 -2.70
CA GLY A 389 -48.86 -10.63 -2.66
C GLY A 389 -48.98 -9.12 -2.45
N LEU A 390 -50.08 -8.71 -1.83
CA LEU A 390 -50.33 -7.30 -1.50
C LEU A 390 -49.46 -6.87 -0.32
N MET A 391 -48.82 -5.73 -0.45
CA MET A 391 -47.95 -5.15 0.57
C MET A 391 -48.28 -3.66 0.79
N ASP A 392 -48.47 -3.26 2.05
CA ASP A 392 -48.66 -1.87 2.41
C ASP A 392 -47.31 -1.13 2.41
N THR A 393 -47.29 0.00 1.72
CA THR A 393 -46.12 0.83 1.49
C THR A 393 -46.42 2.30 1.70
N VAL A 394 -45.40 3.09 1.81
CA VAL A 394 -45.46 4.53 2.05
C VAL A 394 -44.51 5.25 1.08
N LEU A 395 -45.04 6.35 0.51
CA LEU A 395 -44.32 7.25 -0.37
C LEU A 395 -44.19 8.62 0.27
#